data_2dc684423b22df3252105f3faad88673
#
_entry.id   2dc684423b22df3252105f3faad88673
#
_cell.length_a   1.000
_cell.length_b   1.000
_cell.length_c   1.000
_cell.angle_alpha   90.00
_cell.angle_beta   90.00
_cell.angle_gamma   90.00
#
_symmetry.space_group_name_H-M   'P 1'
#
loop_
_entity.id
_entity.type
_entity.pdbx_description
1 polymer ?
#
loop_
_entity_poly.entity_id
_entity_poly.type
_entity_poly.pdbx_seq_one_letter_code
_entity_poly.pdbx_strand_id
1 'polypeptide(L)'
;MFVYVSYSAARMYDHKRANARKGSEARSRTIKSACSGESLGSDSCPSAGQMAAKRVCIIGSGNWGSAIAKIVGANAAKSNTFESTVNMWVFEEMVNGRKLTELINTEHENVKYLPGHTLPPNVVAVPELLDAVKDADILIFVIPHQFVSRVCDTIKGHIKPDALGMSLIKGVDEGPDGLKLISDVIREKLGIVMTVLMGANLANEVAEEKFCETTIGCKSKAHGPLLKELMQTQNFRVTVVEEADVVEICGALKNIVAVGAGFCDGLNFGDNTKAAVIRLGLMEMIAFARFFCTASPVSPATFLESCGVADLITTCYGGRNRKIGEAFARTGKVGFFSVLCVVRLL
;
A
#
# COMPACT_ATOMS: atom_id res chain seq x y z
N MET A 1 20.54 -13.31 10.56
CA MET A 1 19.22 -12.79 10.17
C MET A 1 18.95 -13.01 8.68
N PHE A 2 19.83 -12.64 7.76
CA PHE A 2 19.75 -12.96 6.34
C PHE A 2 19.67 -14.49 6.06
N VAL A 3 20.46 -15.28 6.79
CA VAL A 3 20.44 -16.76 6.70
C VAL A 3 19.11 -17.37 7.16
N TYR A 4 18.36 -16.71 8.05
CA TYR A 4 17.08 -17.23 8.56
C TYR A 4 15.92 -17.02 7.58
N VAL A 5 15.93 -15.91 6.84
CA VAL A 5 14.93 -15.65 5.78
C VAL A 5 15.13 -16.60 4.60
N SER A 6 16.39 -16.82 4.18
CA SER A 6 16.68 -17.81 3.13
C SER A 6 16.46 -19.27 3.58
N TYR A 7 16.67 -19.60 4.87
CA TYR A 7 16.42 -20.96 5.40
C TYR A 7 14.93 -21.26 5.54
N SER A 8 14.14 -20.28 5.98
CA SER A 8 12.67 -20.40 6.03
C SER A 8 12.06 -20.45 4.64
N ALA A 9 12.58 -19.66 3.69
CA ALA A 9 12.19 -19.72 2.29
C ALA A 9 12.53 -21.07 1.65
N ALA A 10 13.69 -21.65 1.95
CA ALA A 10 14.08 -22.97 1.43
C ALA A 10 13.17 -24.09 1.97
N ARG A 11 12.80 -24.06 3.25
CA ARG A 11 11.89 -25.04 3.86
C ARG A 11 10.46 -24.96 3.29
N MET A 12 9.95 -23.74 3.04
CA MET A 12 8.68 -23.51 2.36
C MET A 12 8.74 -23.96 0.88
N TYR A 13 9.90 -23.80 0.21
CA TYR A 13 10.13 -24.24 -1.15
C TYR A 13 9.96 -25.76 -1.31
N ASP A 14 10.54 -26.53 -0.42
CA ASP A 14 10.44 -28.00 -0.45
C ASP A 14 9.00 -28.49 -0.18
N HIS A 15 8.25 -27.80 0.70
CA HIS A 15 6.85 -28.14 0.97
C HIS A 15 5.90 -27.83 -0.20
N LYS A 16 6.09 -26.68 -0.88
CA LYS A 16 5.29 -26.32 -2.08
C LYS A 16 5.65 -27.17 -3.31
N ARG A 17 6.92 -27.55 -3.48
CA ARG A 17 7.35 -28.43 -4.56
C ARG A 17 6.79 -29.84 -4.42
N ALA A 18 6.62 -30.33 -3.19
CA ALA A 18 5.96 -31.61 -2.91
C ALA A 18 4.46 -31.57 -3.24
N ASN A 19 3.79 -30.45 -2.97
CA ASN A 19 2.37 -30.27 -3.29
C ASN A 19 2.10 -29.97 -4.78
N ALA A 20 2.99 -29.25 -5.48
CA ALA A 20 2.88 -29.00 -6.91
C ALA A 20 3.06 -30.26 -7.75
N ARG A 21 3.91 -31.22 -7.31
CA ARG A 21 4.07 -32.52 -8.00
C ARG A 21 2.85 -33.43 -7.86
N LYS A 22 2.00 -33.27 -6.84
CA LYS A 22 0.75 -34.03 -6.68
C LYS A 22 -0.40 -33.49 -7.52
N GLY A 23 -0.32 -32.25 -8.05
CA GLY A 23 -1.36 -31.61 -8.86
C GLY A 23 -1.19 -31.72 -10.38
N SER A 24 -0.04 -32.18 -10.88
CA SER A 24 0.29 -32.17 -12.32
C SER A 24 -0.07 -33.43 -13.10
N GLU A 25 -0.63 -34.45 -12.44
CA GLU A 25 -1.03 -35.71 -13.12
C GLU A 25 -2.48 -35.76 -13.61
N ALA A 26 -3.25 -34.70 -13.47
CA ALA A 26 -4.64 -34.66 -13.93
C ALA A 26 -4.92 -33.40 -14.74
N ARG A 27 -4.68 -33.45 -16.05
CA ARG A 27 -5.47 -32.85 -17.13
C ARG A 27 -4.63 -32.43 -18.33
N SER A 28 -4.39 -33.42 -19.19
CA SER A 28 -4.21 -33.18 -20.63
C SER A 28 -5.55 -33.49 -21.31
N ARG A 29 -6.28 -32.50 -21.78
CA ARG A 29 -7.33 -32.64 -22.80
C ARG A 29 -7.30 -31.43 -23.72
N THR A 30 -6.98 -31.70 -24.94
CA THR A 30 -6.99 -30.99 -26.20
C THR A 30 -8.31 -30.23 -26.42
N ILE A 31 -8.21 -28.93 -26.81
CA ILE A 31 -9.29 -28.22 -27.48
C ILE A 31 -8.80 -27.73 -28.84
N LYS A 32 -9.47 -28.22 -29.87
CA LYS A 32 -9.29 -27.82 -31.26
C LYS A 32 -9.95 -26.48 -31.56
N SER A 33 -9.28 -25.68 -32.37
CA SER A 33 -9.76 -24.42 -32.93
C SER A 33 -10.94 -24.65 -33.90
N ALA A 34 -11.92 -23.73 -33.84
CA ALA A 34 -12.82 -23.48 -34.97
C ALA A 34 -12.91 -21.98 -35.19
N CYS A 35 -12.40 -21.51 -36.31
CA CYS A 35 -12.70 -20.19 -36.85
C CYS A 35 -14.01 -20.26 -37.64
N SER A 36 -14.90 -19.33 -37.38
CA SER A 36 -15.93 -18.93 -38.37
C SER A 36 -16.18 -17.44 -38.19
N GLY A 37 -15.95 -16.71 -39.29
CA GLY A 37 -16.21 -15.29 -39.34
C GLY A 37 -17.69 -15.01 -39.58
N GLU A 38 -18.18 -13.91 -39.05
CA GLU A 38 -19.43 -13.28 -39.47
C GLU A 38 -19.30 -11.76 -39.44
N SER A 39 -20.05 -11.16 -40.32
CA SER A 39 -19.93 -9.84 -40.90
C SER A 39 -20.42 -8.69 -40.02
N LEU A 40 -19.86 -7.53 -40.32
CA LEU A 40 -20.19 -6.17 -39.86
C LEU A 40 -21.70 -5.87 -39.90
N GLY A 41 -22.22 -5.57 -38.73
CA GLY A 41 -23.44 -4.79 -38.55
C GLY A 41 -23.08 -3.44 -37.93
N SER A 42 -23.43 -2.36 -38.62
CA SER A 42 -23.29 -0.98 -38.15
C SER A 42 -24.36 -0.70 -37.12
N ASP A 43 -24.05 -0.78 -35.86
CA ASP A 43 -24.93 -0.30 -34.79
C ASP A 43 -24.39 0.99 -34.17
N SER A 44 -25.27 1.97 -34.16
CA SER A 44 -25.15 3.30 -33.61
C SER A 44 -24.58 3.28 -32.19
N CYS A 45 -23.52 4.06 -32.02
CA CYS A 45 -22.94 4.40 -30.74
C CYS A 45 -24.02 4.92 -29.77
N PRO A 46 -24.29 4.28 -28.62
CA PRO A 46 -25.15 4.88 -27.62
C PRO A 46 -24.44 6.13 -27.11
N SER A 47 -25.16 7.24 -27.01
CA SER A 47 -24.74 8.46 -26.34
C SER A 47 -24.08 8.11 -25.02
N ALA A 48 -22.85 8.62 -24.80
CA ALA A 48 -22.12 8.49 -23.55
C ALA A 48 -23.01 9.00 -22.39
N GLY A 49 -23.70 8.10 -21.74
CA GLY A 49 -24.37 8.39 -20.48
C GLY A 49 -23.30 8.88 -19.52
N GLN A 50 -23.48 10.07 -19.00
CA GLN A 50 -22.59 10.69 -18.02
C GLN A 50 -22.51 9.71 -16.82
N MET A 51 -21.39 8.98 -16.69
CA MET A 51 -21.21 8.06 -15.55
C MET A 51 -21.29 8.88 -14.28
N ALA A 52 -22.03 8.42 -13.28
CA ALA A 52 -22.12 9.08 -11.99
C ALA A 52 -20.71 9.27 -11.39
N ALA A 53 -20.44 10.44 -10.85
CA ALA A 53 -19.19 10.76 -10.20
C ALA A 53 -18.93 9.79 -9.03
N LYS A 54 -17.68 9.35 -8.87
CA LYS A 54 -17.32 8.31 -7.89
C LYS A 54 -17.03 8.91 -6.53
N ARG A 55 -17.62 8.32 -5.50
CA ARG A 55 -17.38 8.68 -4.09
C ARG A 55 -16.10 8.06 -3.57
N VAL A 56 -15.28 8.86 -2.89
CA VAL A 56 -14.01 8.44 -2.30
C VAL A 56 -14.09 8.50 -0.78
N CYS A 57 -13.66 7.43 -0.11
CA CYS A 57 -13.50 7.39 1.32
C CYS A 57 -12.06 6.98 1.68
N ILE A 58 -11.44 7.76 2.57
CA ILE A 58 -10.13 7.45 3.17
C ILE A 58 -10.37 6.84 4.55
N ILE A 59 -9.92 5.60 4.76
CA ILE A 59 -10.06 4.90 6.03
C ILE A 59 -8.75 5.06 6.80
N GLY A 60 -8.73 6.05 7.69
CA GLY A 60 -7.60 6.38 8.55
C GLY A 60 -7.07 7.79 8.35
N SER A 61 -6.80 8.47 9.47
CA SER A 61 -6.42 9.88 9.56
C SER A 61 -5.06 10.10 10.23
N GLY A 62 -4.20 9.09 10.22
CA GLY A 62 -2.82 9.24 10.67
C GLY A 62 -2.02 10.21 9.79
N ASN A 63 -0.74 10.37 10.09
CA ASN A 63 0.15 11.27 9.32
C ASN A 63 0.07 11.01 7.79
N TRP A 64 0.19 9.75 7.36
CA TRP A 64 0.11 9.39 5.94
C TRP A 64 -1.32 9.55 5.37
N GLY A 65 -2.36 9.17 6.13
CA GLY A 65 -3.75 9.36 5.70
C GLY A 65 -4.11 10.82 5.46
N SER A 66 -3.63 11.72 6.32
CA SER A 66 -3.83 13.17 6.17
C SER A 66 -3.09 13.75 4.96
N ALA A 67 -1.85 13.30 4.69
CA ALA A 67 -1.12 13.72 3.51
C ALA A 67 -1.81 13.26 2.21
N ILE A 68 -2.35 12.04 2.18
CA ILE A 68 -3.15 11.51 1.08
C ILE A 68 -4.47 12.27 0.94
N ALA A 69 -5.13 12.62 2.04
CA ALA A 69 -6.37 13.41 2.01
C ALA A 69 -6.14 14.78 1.34
N LYS A 70 -4.98 15.40 1.54
CA LYS A 70 -4.61 16.65 0.85
C LYS A 70 -4.58 16.46 -0.67
N ILE A 71 -3.95 15.38 -1.17
CA ILE A 71 -3.87 15.07 -2.59
C ILE A 71 -5.26 14.72 -3.16
N VAL A 72 -5.91 13.74 -2.55
CA VAL A 72 -7.20 13.21 -3.01
C VAL A 72 -8.28 14.28 -3.00
N GLY A 73 -8.37 15.09 -1.93
CA GLY A 73 -9.30 16.22 -1.85
C GLY A 73 -9.07 17.25 -2.95
N ALA A 74 -7.80 17.65 -3.17
CA ALA A 74 -7.46 18.63 -4.21
C ALA A 74 -7.77 18.11 -5.63
N ASN A 75 -7.56 16.83 -5.90
CA ASN A 75 -7.83 16.22 -7.21
C ASN A 75 -9.34 15.99 -7.42
N ALA A 76 -10.05 15.50 -6.41
CA ALA A 76 -11.51 15.30 -6.48
C ALA A 76 -12.26 16.61 -6.74
N ALA A 77 -11.83 17.73 -6.12
CA ALA A 77 -12.43 19.03 -6.34
C ALA A 77 -12.27 19.57 -7.78
N LYS A 78 -11.28 19.05 -8.54
CA LYS A 78 -10.96 19.52 -9.92
C LYS A 78 -11.49 18.58 -11.00
N SER A 79 -11.86 17.37 -10.64
CA SER A 79 -12.26 16.32 -11.59
C SER A 79 -13.78 16.17 -11.63
N ASN A 80 -14.31 15.88 -12.81
CA ASN A 80 -15.71 15.47 -12.99
C ASN A 80 -15.90 13.95 -12.80
N THR A 81 -14.81 13.20 -12.66
CA THR A 81 -14.82 11.74 -12.45
C THR A 81 -15.18 11.40 -11.00
N PHE A 82 -14.86 12.28 -10.05
CA PHE A 82 -15.08 12.07 -8.64
C PHE A 82 -16.06 13.08 -8.05
N GLU A 83 -16.82 12.65 -7.03
CA GLU A 83 -17.55 13.61 -6.20
C GLU A 83 -16.54 14.51 -5.49
N SER A 84 -16.84 15.81 -5.42
CA SER A 84 -15.95 16.79 -4.79
C SER A 84 -15.68 16.43 -3.32
N THR A 85 -16.72 16.01 -2.57
CA THR A 85 -16.58 15.62 -1.17
C THR A 85 -15.82 14.32 -1.01
N VAL A 86 -14.77 14.35 -0.16
CA VAL A 86 -13.99 13.18 0.21
C VAL A 86 -14.17 12.91 1.70
N ASN A 87 -14.79 11.78 2.04
CA ASN A 87 -14.91 11.36 3.43
C ASN A 87 -13.59 10.79 3.93
N MET A 88 -13.19 11.18 5.15
CA MET A 88 -12.05 10.60 5.85
C MET A 88 -12.52 10.07 7.20
N TRP A 89 -12.44 8.76 7.40
CA TRP A 89 -12.70 8.19 8.72
C TRP A 89 -11.59 8.57 9.68
N VAL A 90 -11.99 9.21 10.77
CA VAL A 90 -11.09 9.68 11.83
C VAL A 90 -11.49 8.98 13.12
N PHE A 91 -10.57 8.20 13.68
CA PHE A 91 -10.76 7.69 15.04
C PHE A 91 -10.85 8.89 15.98
N GLU A 92 -11.99 9.05 16.66
CA GLU A 92 -12.26 10.23 17.47
C GLU A 92 -11.34 10.32 18.69
N GLU A 93 -10.68 11.43 18.81
CA GLU A 93 -9.77 11.73 19.91
C GLU A 93 -9.95 13.18 20.37
N MET A 94 -9.64 13.44 21.65
CA MET A 94 -9.64 14.79 22.18
C MET A 94 -8.24 15.42 22.08
N VAL A 95 -8.17 16.60 21.50
CA VAL A 95 -6.94 17.39 21.41
C VAL A 95 -7.23 18.76 22.01
N ASN A 96 -6.56 19.10 23.11
CA ASN A 96 -6.75 20.35 23.83
C ASN A 96 -8.23 20.66 24.18
N GLY A 97 -8.99 19.63 24.54
CA GLY A 97 -10.40 19.77 24.93
C GLY A 97 -11.40 19.83 23.78
N ARG A 98 -10.97 19.73 22.51
CA ARG A 98 -11.84 19.67 21.33
C ARG A 98 -11.71 18.34 20.61
N LYS A 99 -12.76 17.91 19.92
CA LYS A 99 -12.76 16.70 19.10
C LYS A 99 -11.85 16.88 17.88
N LEU A 100 -11.05 15.85 17.53
CA LEU A 100 -10.17 15.93 16.38
C LEU A 100 -10.96 16.08 15.07
N THR A 101 -12.12 15.43 14.94
CA THR A 101 -13.02 15.59 13.80
C THR A 101 -13.54 17.03 13.67
N GLU A 102 -13.88 17.66 14.78
CA GLU A 102 -14.30 19.07 14.79
C GLU A 102 -13.18 19.99 14.32
N LEU A 103 -11.95 19.82 14.85
CA LEU A 103 -10.78 20.59 14.43
C LEU A 103 -10.53 20.46 12.92
N ILE A 104 -10.55 19.23 12.39
CA ILE A 104 -10.35 18.99 10.97
C ILE A 104 -11.45 19.67 10.13
N ASN A 105 -12.71 19.57 10.54
CA ASN A 105 -13.83 20.10 9.77
C ASN A 105 -13.96 21.63 9.85
N THR A 106 -13.47 22.27 10.93
CA THR A 106 -13.59 23.72 11.12
C THR A 106 -12.31 24.48 10.78
N GLU A 107 -11.14 23.90 11.08
CA GLU A 107 -9.84 24.54 10.88
C GLU A 107 -9.10 23.97 9.66
N HIS A 108 -9.64 22.90 9.07
CA HIS A 108 -9.04 22.19 7.94
C HIS A 108 -7.59 21.76 8.20
N GLU A 109 -7.30 21.34 9.43
CA GLU A 109 -5.98 20.88 9.84
C GLU A 109 -6.07 19.67 10.75
N ASN A 110 -5.24 18.66 10.50
CA ASN A 110 -5.03 17.59 11.45
C ASN A 110 -3.87 17.96 12.38
N VAL A 111 -4.18 18.74 13.39
CA VAL A 111 -3.20 19.30 14.34
C VAL A 111 -2.42 18.24 15.14
N LYS A 112 -2.93 17.01 15.22
CA LYS A 112 -2.29 15.91 15.94
C LYS A 112 -1.30 15.14 15.08
N TYR A 113 -1.68 14.82 13.84
CA TYR A 113 -0.94 13.88 13.00
C TYR A 113 -0.22 14.54 11.83
N LEU A 114 -0.66 15.71 11.39
CA LEU A 114 -0.04 16.48 10.31
C LEU A 114 -0.13 18.00 10.60
N PRO A 115 0.47 18.48 11.71
CA PRO A 115 0.38 19.90 12.08
C PRO A 115 1.08 20.78 11.05
N GLY A 116 0.53 21.99 10.86
CA GLY A 116 1.06 23.01 9.95
C GLY A 116 0.69 22.80 8.47
N HIS A 117 -0.20 21.85 8.16
CA HIS A 117 -0.63 21.56 6.80
C HIS A 117 -2.14 21.61 6.66
N THR A 118 -2.62 22.56 5.86
CA THR A 118 -4.04 22.73 5.59
C THR A 118 -4.54 21.63 4.65
N LEU A 119 -5.64 20.99 5.02
CA LEU A 119 -6.40 20.07 4.21
C LEU A 119 -7.39 20.84 3.32
N PRO A 120 -7.71 20.33 2.12
CA PRO A 120 -8.76 20.90 1.29
C PRO A 120 -10.12 20.93 2.03
N PRO A 121 -10.93 22.00 1.89
CA PRO A 121 -12.19 22.15 2.63
C PRO A 121 -13.27 21.11 2.26
N ASN A 122 -13.09 20.42 1.16
CA ASN A 122 -13.95 19.31 0.71
C ASN A 122 -13.57 17.94 1.33
N VAL A 123 -12.52 17.88 2.14
CA VAL A 123 -12.21 16.70 2.97
C VAL A 123 -13.01 16.79 4.26
N VAL A 124 -13.90 15.83 4.48
CA VAL A 124 -14.80 15.78 5.63
C VAL A 124 -14.37 14.68 6.58
N ALA A 125 -14.00 15.06 7.80
CA ALA A 125 -13.67 14.13 8.87
C ALA A 125 -14.96 13.54 9.48
N VAL A 126 -15.06 12.21 9.44
CA VAL A 126 -16.24 11.44 9.90
C VAL A 126 -15.80 10.49 11.02
N PRO A 127 -16.36 10.59 12.24
CA PRO A 127 -15.96 9.75 13.37
C PRO A 127 -16.51 8.32 13.25
N GLU A 128 -17.71 8.17 12.71
CA GLU A 128 -18.36 6.85 12.58
C GLU A 128 -17.93 6.18 11.28
N LEU A 129 -17.31 4.98 11.42
CA LEU A 129 -16.74 4.24 10.29
C LEU A 129 -17.80 3.89 9.23
N LEU A 130 -18.98 3.44 9.66
CA LEU A 130 -20.06 3.06 8.74
C LEU A 130 -20.59 4.26 7.93
N ASP A 131 -20.66 5.43 8.55
CA ASP A 131 -21.07 6.66 7.88
C ASP A 131 -20.00 7.12 6.87
N ALA A 132 -18.71 6.98 7.24
CA ALA A 132 -17.60 7.36 6.36
C ALA A 132 -17.56 6.53 5.07
N VAL A 133 -17.80 5.20 5.14
CA VAL A 133 -17.72 4.29 3.98
C VAL A 133 -19.02 4.19 3.19
N LYS A 134 -20.08 4.80 3.69
CA LYS A 134 -21.41 4.73 3.06
C LYS A 134 -21.37 5.20 1.62
N ASP A 135 -21.88 4.36 0.72
CA ASP A 135 -21.96 4.62 -0.72
C ASP A 135 -20.61 4.93 -1.41
N ALA A 136 -19.49 4.64 -0.78
CA ALA A 136 -18.17 4.85 -1.38
C ALA A 136 -17.91 3.88 -2.55
N ASP A 137 -17.41 4.42 -3.66
CA ASP A 137 -16.94 3.65 -4.82
C ASP A 137 -15.46 3.28 -4.69
N ILE A 138 -14.68 4.11 -3.98
CA ILE A 138 -13.25 3.90 -3.76
C ILE A 138 -12.96 4.00 -2.26
N LEU A 139 -12.34 2.95 -1.72
CA LEU A 139 -11.94 2.84 -0.31
C LEU A 139 -10.41 2.83 -0.22
N ILE A 140 -9.83 3.85 0.40
CA ILE A 140 -8.38 3.98 0.57
C ILE A 140 -8.01 3.61 2.01
N PHE A 141 -7.35 2.46 2.20
CA PHE A 141 -6.98 1.96 3.53
C PHE A 141 -5.60 2.49 3.94
N VAL A 142 -5.57 3.31 4.99
CA VAL A 142 -4.35 3.95 5.54
C VAL A 142 -4.31 3.83 7.06
N ILE A 143 -4.56 2.65 7.57
CA ILE A 143 -4.56 2.32 9.01
C ILE A 143 -3.38 1.41 9.36
N PRO A 144 -2.96 1.33 10.62
CA PRO A 144 -2.00 0.33 11.04
C PRO A 144 -2.55 -1.08 10.80
N HIS A 145 -1.68 -2.00 10.31
CA HIS A 145 -2.11 -3.32 9.84
C HIS A 145 -2.87 -4.14 10.88
N GLN A 146 -2.53 -4.02 12.17
CA GLN A 146 -3.20 -4.73 13.25
C GLN A 146 -4.71 -4.41 13.39
N PHE A 147 -5.18 -3.30 12.81
CA PHE A 147 -6.59 -2.91 12.84
C PHE A 147 -7.37 -3.32 11.58
N VAL A 148 -6.68 -3.78 10.54
CA VAL A 148 -7.30 -4.11 9.23
C VAL A 148 -8.41 -5.12 9.38
N SER A 149 -8.14 -6.22 10.05
CA SER A 149 -9.10 -7.31 10.23
C SER A 149 -10.40 -6.82 10.88
N ARG A 150 -10.28 -6.06 11.99
CA ARG A 150 -11.41 -5.50 12.73
C ARG A 150 -12.19 -4.47 11.89
N VAL A 151 -11.50 -3.59 11.19
CA VAL A 151 -12.13 -2.57 10.33
C VAL A 151 -12.91 -3.27 9.22
N CYS A 152 -12.33 -4.25 8.53
CA CYS A 152 -13.01 -5.02 7.50
C CYS A 152 -14.24 -5.75 8.04
N ASP A 153 -14.16 -6.36 9.22
CA ASP A 153 -15.31 -7.03 9.84
C ASP A 153 -16.46 -6.05 10.14
N THR A 154 -16.12 -4.83 10.54
CA THR A 154 -17.11 -3.77 10.82
C THR A 154 -17.83 -3.31 9.55
N ILE A 155 -17.10 -3.09 8.43
CA ILE A 155 -17.68 -2.53 7.20
C ILE A 155 -18.25 -3.59 6.27
N LYS A 156 -18.04 -4.87 6.55
CA LYS A 156 -18.54 -5.98 5.76
C LYS A 156 -20.07 -5.92 5.66
N GLY A 157 -20.58 -5.94 4.42
CA GLY A 157 -22.02 -5.82 4.14
C GLY A 157 -22.56 -4.38 4.18
N HIS A 158 -21.73 -3.37 4.49
CA HIS A 158 -22.12 -1.95 4.52
C HIS A 158 -21.45 -1.13 3.40
N ILE A 159 -20.66 -1.76 2.55
CA ILE A 159 -20.00 -1.14 1.39
C ILE A 159 -20.62 -1.64 0.10
N LYS A 160 -20.41 -0.93 -1.00
CA LYS A 160 -20.82 -1.37 -2.33
C LYS A 160 -20.08 -2.66 -2.72
N PRO A 161 -20.73 -3.67 -3.30
CA PRO A 161 -20.08 -4.92 -3.70
C PRO A 161 -19.06 -4.74 -4.82
N ASP A 162 -19.17 -3.68 -5.60
CA ASP A 162 -18.27 -3.29 -6.70
C ASP A 162 -17.30 -2.16 -6.29
N ALA A 163 -17.21 -1.84 -5.00
CA ALA A 163 -16.23 -0.87 -4.50
C ALA A 163 -14.80 -1.30 -4.86
N LEU A 164 -13.96 -0.31 -5.16
CA LEU A 164 -12.53 -0.50 -5.43
C LEU A 164 -11.73 -0.17 -4.17
N GLY A 165 -10.97 -1.13 -3.66
CA GLY A 165 -10.06 -0.90 -2.54
C GLY A 165 -8.66 -0.53 -2.99
N MET A 166 -8.03 0.40 -2.26
CA MET A 166 -6.60 0.71 -2.39
C MET A 166 -5.94 0.63 -1.02
N SER A 167 -4.95 -0.25 -0.87
CA SER A 167 -4.15 -0.36 0.36
C SER A 167 -2.86 0.45 0.25
N LEU A 168 -2.62 1.30 1.24
CA LEU A 168 -1.37 2.03 1.44
C LEU A 168 -0.60 1.49 2.65
N ILE A 169 -1.01 0.31 3.13
CA ILE A 169 -0.52 -0.30 4.37
C ILE A 169 0.74 -1.10 4.07
N LYS A 170 1.84 -0.75 4.74
CA LYS A 170 3.12 -1.44 4.59
C LYS A 170 3.22 -2.55 5.63
N GLY A 171 3.36 -3.77 5.18
CA GLY A 171 3.49 -4.94 6.05
C GLY A 171 2.88 -6.19 5.45
N VAL A 172 2.90 -7.24 6.23
CA VAL A 172 2.29 -8.53 5.95
C VAL A 172 1.57 -9.01 7.20
N ASP A 173 0.57 -9.84 7.03
CA ASP A 173 -0.14 -10.50 8.11
C ASP A 173 0.28 -11.98 8.19
N GLU A 174 -0.13 -12.66 9.24
CA GLU A 174 0.08 -14.08 9.44
C GLU A 174 -1.20 -14.83 9.07
N GLY A 175 -1.08 -15.77 8.15
CA GLY A 175 -2.16 -16.65 7.74
C GLY A 175 -1.86 -18.11 8.09
N PRO A 176 -2.84 -19.01 7.96
CA PRO A 176 -2.67 -20.43 8.28
C PRO A 176 -1.57 -21.10 7.42
N ASP A 177 -1.33 -20.58 6.21
CA ASP A 177 -0.33 -21.09 5.28
C ASP A 177 0.99 -20.28 5.29
N GLY A 178 1.19 -19.40 6.25
CA GLY A 178 2.34 -18.51 6.38
C GLY A 178 2.00 -17.04 6.14
N LEU A 179 2.93 -16.27 5.55
CA LEU A 179 2.74 -14.83 5.32
C LEU A 179 1.60 -14.56 4.33
N LYS A 180 0.81 -13.54 4.64
CA LYS A 180 -0.33 -13.08 3.85
C LYS A 180 -0.23 -11.58 3.56
N LEU A 181 -0.56 -11.18 2.34
CA LEU A 181 -0.61 -9.77 1.97
C LEU A 181 -1.82 -9.10 2.64
N ILE A 182 -1.66 -7.86 3.05
CA ILE A 182 -2.75 -7.08 3.66
C ILE A 182 -3.89 -6.88 2.65
N SER A 183 -3.57 -6.66 1.37
CA SER A 183 -4.56 -6.58 0.29
C SER A 183 -5.36 -7.87 0.14
N ASP A 184 -4.75 -9.04 0.38
CA ASP A 184 -5.43 -10.33 0.36
C ASP A 184 -6.38 -10.47 1.56
N VAL A 185 -5.95 -10.04 2.75
CA VAL A 185 -6.80 -10.02 3.94
C VAL A 185 -8.06 -9.18 3.69
N ILE A 186 -7.89 -7.97 3.14
CA ILE A 186 -9.01 -7.07 2.83
C ILE A 186 -9.92 -7.70 1.76
N ARG A 187 -9.33 -8.22 0.65
CA ARG A 187 -10.05 -8.85 -0.44
C ARG A 187 -10.90 -10.03 0.02
N GLU A 188 -10.36 -10.92 0.84
CA GLU A 188 -11.09 -12.08 1.34
C GLU A 188 -12.23 -11.71 2.28
N LYS A 189 -12.03 -10.69 3.13
CA LYS A 189 -13.06 -10.25 4.06
C LYS A 189 -14.19 -9.50 3.41
N LEU A 190 -13.89 -8.62 2.46
CA LEU A 190 -14.85 -7.69 1.86
C LEU A 190 -15.37 -8.14 0.50
N GLY A 191 -14.66 -9.03 -0.21
CA GLY A 191 -15.04 -9.49 -1.56
C GLY A 191 -14.80 -8.46 -2.66
N ILE A 192 -14.06 -7.38 -2.40
CA ILE A 192 -13.82 -6.29 -3.36
C ILE A 192 -12.48 -6.43 -4.09
N VAL A 193 -12.37 -5.76 -5.23
CA VAL A 193 -11.10 -5.65 -5.97
C VAL A 193 -10.13 -4.78 -5.19
N MET A 194 -8.90 -5.29 -4.98
CA MET A 194 -7.85 -4.56 -4.27
C MET A 194 -6.74 -4.13 -5.19
N THR A 195 -6.26 -2.92 -4.94
CA THR A 195 -5.07 -2.31 -5.51
C THR A 195 -4.15 -1.87 -4.37
N VAL A 196 -2.91 -1.56 -4.68
CA VAL A 196 -1.94 -1.13 -3.65
C VAL A 196 -1.16 0.08 -4.12
N LEU A 197 -0.75 0.95 -3.19
CA LEU A 197 0.11 2.09 -3.47
C LEU A 197 1.30 2.06 -2.52
N MET A 198 2.51 1.97 -3.08
CA MET A 198 3.77 1.98 -2.34
C MET A 198 4.80 2.88 -3.02
N GLY A 199 5.68 3.47 -2.25
CA GLY A 199 6.76 4.29 -2.77
C GLY A 199 7.58 4.97 -1.68
N ALA A 200 8.61 5.70 -2.11
CA ALA A 200 9.43 6.55 -1.26
C ALA A 200 8.64 7.82 -0.89
N ASN A 201 7.71 7.67 0.03
CA ASN A 201 6.75 8.71 0.39
C ASN A 201 6.80 9.01 1.89
N LEU A 202 7.51 10.07 2.27
CA LEU A 202 7.48 10.62 3.62
C LEU A 202 6.32 11.60 3.73
N ALA A 203 5.36 11.32 4.61
CA ALA A 203 4.10 12.04 4.69
C ALA A 203 4.25 13.57 4.81
N ASN A 204 5.21 14.05 5.62
CA ASN A 204 5.47 15.47 5.79
C ASN A 204 5.99 16.09 4.48
N GLU A 205 6.93 15.44 3.79
CA GLU A 205 7.46 15.93 2.52
C GLU A 205 6.38 15.94 1.42
N VAL A 206 5.50 14.95 1.40
CA VAL A 206 4.33 14.94 0.50
C VAL A 206 3.38 16.10 0.81
N ALA A 207 3.11 16.35 2.09
CA ALA A 207 2.26 17.46 2.53
C ALA A 207 2.88 18.83 2.25
N GLU A 208 4.23 18.94 2.28
CA GLU A 208 5.02 20.11 1.87
C GLU A 208 5.11 20.26 0.34
N GLU A 209 4.46 19.38 -0.42
CA GLU A 209 4.47 19.37 -1.89
C GLU A 209 5.88 19.23 -2.50
N LYS A 210 6.83 18.60 -1.77
CA LYS A 210 8.11 18.20 -2.33
C LYS A 210 7.92 17.09 -3.35
N PHE A 211 8.73 17.12 -4.41
CA PHE A 211 8.65 16.11 -5.45
C PHE A 211 8.95 14.72 -4.90
N CYS A 212 8.07 13.78 -5.19
CA CYS A 212 8.27 12.36 -4.95
C CYS A 212 7.50 11.51 -5.95
N GLU A 213 7.83 10.23 -5.98
CA GLU A 213 7.21 9.26 -6.87
C GLU A 213 6.55 8.14 -6.07
N THR A 214 5.50 7.56 -6.63
CA THR A 214 4.83 6.39 -6.04
C THR A 214 4.46 5.40 -7.15
N THR A 215 4.24 4.15 -6.75
CA THR A 215 3.84 3.07 -7.66
C THR A 215 2.49 2.52 -7.21
N ILE A 216 1.53 2.49 -8.13
CA ILE A 216 0.26 1.80 -7.94
C ILE A 216 0.35 0.43 -8.61
N GLY A 217 0.15 -0.63 -7.81
CA GLY A 217 -0.04 -1.98 -8.29
C GLY A 217 -1.52 -2.24 -8.56
N CYS A 218 -1.90 -2.44 -9.82
CA CYS A 218 -3.28 -2.59 -10.25
C CYS A 218 -3.40 -3.58 -11.41
N LYS A 219 -4.01 -4.75 -11.17
CA LYS A 219 -4.21 -5.79 -12.20
C LYS A 219 -5.22 -5.38 -13.29
N SER A 220 -6.12 -4.45 -12.98
CA SER A 220 -7.16 -4.00 -13.91
C SER A 220 -6.70 -2.81 -14.74
N LYS A 221 -6.69 -2.96 -16.05
CA LYS A 221 -6.35 -1.88 -17.00
C LYS A 221 -7.33 -0.71 -16.95
N ALA A 222 -8.57 -0.93 -16.52
CA ALA A 222 -9.57 0.11 -16.38
C ALA A 222 -9.38 0.95 -15.10
N HIS A 223 -8.97 0.31 -13.99
CA HIS A 223 -8.83 0.99 -12.71
C HIS A 223 -7.51 1.76 -12.58
N GLY A 224 -6.44 1.33 -13.26
CA GLY A 224 -5.14 2.00 -13.19
C GLY A 224 -5.20 3.49 -13.54
N PRO A 225 -5.75 3.88 -14.72
CA PRO A 225 -5.92 5.29 -15.09
C PRO A 225 -6.78 6.09 -14.12
N LEU A 226 -7.88 5.50 -13.63
CA LEU A 226 -8.78 6.12 -12.65
C LEU A 226 -8.04 6.45 -11.35
N LEU A 227 -7.28 5.51 -10.83
CA LEU A 227 -6.53 5.70 -9.59
C LEU A 227 -5.34 6.66 -9.79
N LYS A 228 -4.74 6.64 -10.96
CA LYS A 228 -3.70 7.62 -11.32
C LYS A 228 -4.28 9.03 -11.36
N GLU A 229 -5.45 9.25 -11.95
CA GLU A 229 -6.14 10.54 -11.95
C GLU A 229 -6.40 11.03 -10.52
N LEU A 230 -6.86 10.14 -9.63
CA LEU A 230 -7.15 10.47 -8.24
C LEU A 230 -5.89 10.86 -7.45
N MET A 231 -4.75 10.25 -7.74
CA MET A 231 -3.56 10.34 -6.89
C MET A 231 -2.47 11.26 -7.45
N GLN A 232 -2.39 11.46 -8.77
CA GLN A 232 -1.28 12.19 -9.38
C GLN A 232 -1.42 13.70 -9.20
N THR A 233 -0.31 14.35 -8.82
CA THR A 233 -0.15 15.81 -8.86
C THR A 233 1.14 16.17 -9.61
N GLN A 234 1.45 17.45 -9.76
CA GLN A 234 2.72 17.90 -10.32
C GLN A 234 3.93 17.43 -9.50
N ASN A 235 3.76 17.32 -8.18
CA ASN A 235 4.81 16.95 -7.24
C ASN A 235 4.72 15.50 -6.75
N PHE A 236 3.65 14.79 -7.08
CA PHE A 236 3.41 13.39 -6.71
C PHE A 236 3.20 12.57 -7.98
N ARG A 237 4.30 12.07 -8.55
CA ARG A 237 4.29 11.30 -9.80
C ARG A 237 3.83 9.87 -9.54
N VAL A 238 2.87 9.39 -10.32
CA VAL A 238 2.30 8.03 -10.18
C VAL A 238 2.66 7.17 -11.39
N THR A 239 3.33 6.05 -11.13
CA THR A 239 3.50 4.95 -12.09
C THR A 239 2.50 3.84 -11.76
N VAL A 240 1.85 3.26 -12.76
CA VAL A 240 0.93 2.12 -12.59
C VAL A 240 1.58 0.87 -13.19
N VAL A 241 1.61 -0.21 -12.41
CA VAL A 241 2.10 -1.54 -12.83
C VAL A 241 1.04 -2.60 -12.54
N GLU A 242 1.08 -3.73 -13.26
CA GLU A 242 0.08 -4.80 -13.08
C GLU A 242 0.37 -5.68 -11.86
N GLU A 243 1.61 -5.72 -11.38
CA GLU A 243 2.09 -6.62 -10.33
C GLU A 243 1.82 -6.08 -8.91
N ALA A 244 0.54 -6.00 -8.53
CA ALA A 244 0.12 -5.48 -7.23
C ALA A 244 0.80 -6.20 -6.05
N ASP A 245 0.90 -7.52 -6.12
CA ASP A 245 1.50 -8.35 -5.08
C ASP A 245 2.99 -8.01 -4.88
N VAL A 246 3.73 -7.74 -5.98
CA VAL A 246 5.14 -7.33 -5.94
C VAL A 246 5.30 -5.94 -5.32
N VAL A 247 4.44 -5.00 -5.71
CA VAL A 247 4.44 -3.64 -5.16
C VAL A 247 4.25 -3.67 -3.64
N GLU A 248 3.32 -4.49 -3.14
CA GLU A 248 3.07 -4.63 -1.70
C GLU A 248 4.24 -5.29 -0.96
N ILE A 249 4.81 -6.35 -1.52
CA ILE A 249 5.98 -7.04 -0.98
C ILE A 249 7.17 -6.10 -0.83
N CYS A 250 7.43 -5.22 -1.79
CA CYS A 250 8.50 -4.23 -1.69
C CYS A 250 8.33 -3.38 -0.43
N GLY A 251 7.12 -2.88 -0.17
CA GLY A 251 6.84 -2.06 1.01
C GLY A 251 7.05 -2.79 2.35
N ALA A 252 6.82 -4.11 2.37
CA ALA A 252 7.02 -4.93 3.57
C ALA A 252 8.50 -5.26 3.80
N LEU A 253 9.17 -5.82 2.80
CA LEU A 253 10.52 -6.40 2.94
C LEU A 253 11.64 -5.36 3.09
N LYS A 254 11.50 -4.17 2.53
CA LYS A 254 12.51 -3.11 2.63
C LYS A 254 12.94 -2.80 4.07
N ASN A 255 12.04 -2.98 5.03
CA ASN A 255 12.30 -2.71 6.44
C ASN A 255 13.35 -3.67 7.03
N ILE A 256 13.41 -4.90 6.54
CA ILE A 256 14.41 -5.90 6.93
C ILE A 256 15.81 -5.43 6.47
N VAL A 257 15.89 -4.98 5.22
CA VAL A 257 17.14 -4.48 4.63
C VAL A 257 17.60 -3.22 5.37
N ALA A 258 16.67 -2.35 5.75
CA ALA A 258 16.98 -1.14 6.50
C ALA A 258 17.59 -1.43 7.88
N VAL A 259 17.17 -2.49 8.57
CA VAL A 259 17.82 -2.93 9.82
C VAL A 259 19.27 -3.33 9.55
N GLY A 260 19.53 -4.10 8.47
CA GLY A 260 20.89 -4.47 8.04
C GLY A 260 21.76 -3.25 7.70
N ALA A 261 21.19 -2.26 7.00
CA ALA A 261 21.88 -0.98 6.75
C ALA A 261 22.22 -0.24 8.04
N GLY A 262 21.29 -0.27 9.02
CA GLY A 262 21.53 0.28 10.36
C GLY A 262 22.66 -0.42 11.11
N PHE A 263 22.80 -1.73 10.96
CA PHE A 263 23.94 -2.47 11.54
C PHE A 263 25.27 -2.01 10.94
N CYS A 264 25.32 -1.74 9.62
CA CYS A 264 26.51 -1.18 8.99
C CYS A 264 26.89 0.16 9.61
N ASP A 265 25.91 1.05 9.82
CA ASP A 265 26.14 2.36 10.44
C ASP A 265 26.61 2.21 11.90
N GLY A 266 25.98 1.36 12.68
CA GLY A 266 26.31 1.15 14.10
C GLY A 266 27.68 0.51 14.36
N LEU A 267 28.14 -0.33 13.43
CA LEU A 267 29.44 -0.99 13.46
C LEU A 267 30.53 -0.19 12.75
N ASN A 268 30.24 1.03 12.29
CA ASN A 268 31.15 1.90 11.54
C ASN A 268 31.74 1.24 10.28
N PHE A 269 30.96 0.41 9.59
CA PHE A 269 31.33 -0.06 8.27
C PHE A 269 31.22 1.08 7.24
N GLY A 270 32.08 1.05 6.21
CA GLY A 270 32.10 2.08 5.18
C GLY A 270 30.90 2.02 4.24
N ASP A 271 30.70 3.10 3.48
CA ASP A 271 29.59 3.26 2.53
C ASP A 271 29.53 2.14 1.49
N ASN A 272 30.68 1.62 1.05
CA ASN A 272 30.74 0.48 0.12
C ASN A 272 30.08 -0.77 0.72
N THR A 273 30.29 -1.05 2.02
CA THR A 273 29.67 -2.18 2.72
C THR A 273 28.17 -1.97 2.83
N LYS A 274 27.74 -0.77 3.21
CA LYS A 274 26.31 -0.42 3.30
C LYS A 274 25.61 -0.54 1.95
N ALA A 275 26.25 -0.03 0.88
CA ALA A 275 25.73 -0.15 -0.48
C ALA A 275 25.63 -1.62 -0.94
N ALA A 276 26.63 -2.45 -0.59
CA ALA A 276 26.56 -3.90 -0.87
C ALA A 276 25.40 -4.58 -0.13
N VAL A 277 25.17 -4.25 1.15
CA VAL A 277 24.04 -4.77 1.94
C VAL A 277 22.70 -4.36 1.31
N ILE A 278 22.56 -3.10 0.90
CA ILE A 278 21.33 -2.61 0.23
C ILE A 278 21.10 -3.35 -1.09
N ARG A 279 22.14 -3.47 -1.92
CA ARG A 279 22.04 -4.21 -3.20
C ARG A 279 21.69 -5.68 -3.00
N LEU A 280 22.37 -6.38 -2.08
CA LEU A 280 22.07 -7.78 -1.76
C LEU A 280 20.66 -7.93 -1.21
N GLY A 281 20.21 -7.01 -0.36
CA GLY A 281 18.85 -6.97 0.15
C GLY A 281 17.82 -6.83 -0.96
N LEU A 282 18.06 -5.95 -1.95
CA LEU A 282 17.18 -5.84 -3.12
C LEU A 282 17.11 -7.15 -3.91
N MET A 283 18.24 -7.84 -4.10
CA MET A 283 18.26 -9.14 -4.78
C MET A 283 17.49 -10.22 -3.99
N GLU A 284 17.56 -10.20 -2.65
CA GLU A 284 16.77 -11.09 -1.81
C GLU A 284 15.26 -10.77 -1.87
N MET A 285 14.89 -9.49 -1.91
CA MET A 285 13.50 -9.07 -2.12
C MET A 285 12.94 -9.60 -3.46
N ILE A 286 13.73 -9.51 -4.54
CA ILE A 286 13.36 -10.05 -5.86
C ILE A 286 13.21 -11.58 -5.79
N ALA A 287 14.15 -12.28 -5.15
CA ALA A 287 14.10 -13.73 -5.01
C ALA A 287 12.89 -14.18 -4.17
N PHE A 288 12.59 -13.46 -3.08
CA PHE A 288 11.42 -13.73 -2.25
C PHE A 288 10.11 -13.49 -3.03
N ALA A 289 9.99 -12.38 -3.76
CA ALA A 289 8.80 -12.12 -4.56
C ALA A 289 8.57 -13.19 -5.62
N ARG A 290 9.60 -13.67 -6.31
CA ARG A 290 9.51 -14.78 -7.27
C ARG A 290 9.04 -16.09 -6.65
N PHE A 291 9.36 -16.30 -5.38
CA PHE A 291 8.91 -17.46 -4.63
C PHE A 291 7.48 -17.28 -4.11
N PHE A 292 7.15 -16.09 -3.61
CA PHE A 292 5.89 -15.81 -2.94
C PHE A 292 4.75 -15.46 -3.91
N CYS A 293 5.02 -14.60 -4.90
CA CYS A 293 4.02 -14.13 -5.88
C CYS A 293 3.92 -15.14 -7.04
N THR A 294 3.23 -16.25 -6.83
CA THR A 294 3.12 -17.32 -7.82
C THR A 294 2.02 -17.12 -8.85
N ALA A 295 1.13 -16.14 -8.64
CA ALA A 295 -0.03 -15.90 -9.50
C ALA A 295 0.33 -15.17 -10.82
N SER A 296 1.46 -14.48 -10.87
CA SER A 296 1.92 -13.74 -12.06
C SER A 296 3.45 -13.75 -12.14
N PRO A 297 4.04 -13.65 -13.34
CA PRO A 297 5.48 -13.48 -13.49
C PRO A 297 5.95 -12.22 -12.75
N VAL A 298 7.05 -12.33 -12.02
CA VAL A 298 7.66 -11.21 -11.31
C VAL A 298 8.68 -10.52 -12.21
N SER A 299 8.37 -9.29 -12.62
CA SER A 299 9.27 -8.45 -13.41
C SER A 299 10.30 -7.76 -12.53
N PRO A 300 11.61 -7.85 -12.83
CA PRO A 300 12.62 -7.04 -12.18
C PRO A 300 12.39 -5.53 -12.34
N ALA A 301 11.70 -5.10 -13.40
CA ALA A 301 11.42 -3.70 -13.67
C ALA A 301 10.56 -3.07 -12.56
N THR A 302 9.62 -3.81 -11.98
CA THR A 302 8.79 -3.31 -10.87
C THR A 302 9.65 -2.94 -9.64
N PHE A 303 10.77 -3.64 -9.42
CA PHE A 303 11.70 -3.29 -8.34
C PHE A 303 12.55 -2.04 -8.63
N LEU A 304 12.59 -1.57 -9.88
CA LEU A 304 13.23 -0.31 -10.26
C LEU A 304 12.29 0.90 -10.10
N GLU A 305 11.01 0.66 -9.87
CA GLU A 305 10.03 1.69 -9.59
C GLU A 305 10.17 2.25 -8.15
N SER A 306 9.37 3.28 -7.84
CA SER A 306 9.40 3.96 -6.54
C SER A 306 9.13 3.02 -5.36
N CYS A 307 8.26 2.02 -5.53
CA CYS A 307 7.96 1.02 -4.49
C CYS A 307 9.16 0.13 -4.14
N GLY A 308 10.08 -0.09 -5.08
CA GLY A 308 11.27 -0.93 -4.92
C GLY A 308 12.50 -0.12 -4.51
N VAL A 309 13.36 0.20 -5.48
CA VAL A 309 14.68 0.78 -5.22
C VAL A 309 14.61 2.14 -4.50
N ALA A 310 13.69 3.02 -4.85
CA ALA A 310 13.65 4.35 -4.23
C ALA A 310 13.20 4.28 -2.76
N ASP A 311 12.14 3.50 -2.45
CA ASP A 311 11.66 3.33 -1.07
C ASP A 311 12.67 2.53 -0.22
N LEU A 312 13.41 1.62 -0.82
CA LEU A 312 14.51 0.90 -0.18
C LEU A 312 15.64 1.87 0.22
N ILE A 313 16.09 2.71 -0.72
CA ILE A 313 17.14 3.71 -0.46
C ILE A 313 16.69 4.66 0.64
N THR A 314 15.53 5.29 0.51
CA THR A 314 14.99 6.23 1.49
C THR A 314 14.93 5.60 2.89
N THR A 315 14.49 4.35 2.99
CA THR A 315 14.36 3.63 4.26
C THR A 315 15.71 3.25 4.86
N CYS A 316 16.70 2.88 4.03
CA CYS A 316 18.05 2.51 4.47
C CYS A 316 18.90 3.72 4.90
N TYR A 317 18.54 4.94 4.52
CA TYR A 317 19.24 6.16 4.95
C TYR A 317 18.50 6.91 6.06
N GLY A 318 17.19 7.13 5.94
CA GLY A 318 16.39 7.94 6.87
C GLY A 318 15.45 7.16 7.77
N GLY A 319 15.21 5.88 7.48
CA GLY A 319 14.15 5.07 8.09
C GLY A 319 14.31 4.82 9.59
N ARG A 320 13.17 4.65 10.27
CA ARG A 320 13.13 4.30 11.71
C ARG A 320 13.83 2.97 11.99
N ASN A 321 13.58 1.96 11.15
CA ASN A 321 14.18 0.63 11.29
C ASN A 321 15.72 0.66 11.14
N ARG A 322 16.25 1.50 10.24
CA ARG A 322 17.67 1.75 10.12
C ARG A 322 18.24 2.33 11.43
N LYS A 323 17.59 3.35 12.00
CA LYS A 323 18.00 3.97 13.27
C LYS A 323 18.00 2.98 14.45
N ILE A 324 16.99 2.08 14.49
CA ILE A 324 16.92 1.02 15.50
C ILE A 324 18.08 0.04 15.33
N GLY A 325 18.35 -0.42 14.11
CA GLY A 325 19.48 -1.30 13.80
C GLY A 325 20.81 -0.68 14.20
N GLU A 326 21.02 0.60 13.89
CA GLU A 326 22.22 1.36 14.29
C GLU A 326 22.38 1.40 15.80
N ALA A 327 21.33 1.77 16.54
CA ALA A 327 21.37 1.86 18.00
C ALA A 327 21.64 0.48 18.63
N PHE A 328 21.02 -0.57 18.12
CA PHE A 328 21.25 -1.93 18.58
C PHE A 328 22.70 -2.38 18.33
N ALA A 329 23.23 -2.14 17.15
CA ALA A 329 24.61 -2.53 16.81
C ALA A 329 25.66 -1.80 17.69
N ARG A 330 25.40 -0.53 18.05
CA ARG A 330 26.26 0.25 18.93
C ARG A 330 26.21 -0.19 20.39
N THR A 331 25.04 -0.59 20.89
CA THR A 331 24.84 -0.78 22.34
C THR A 331 24.67 -2.22 22.77
N GLY A 332 24.39 -3.14 21.85
CA GLY A 332 23.99 -4.53 22.15
C GLY A 332 22.69 -4.64 22.93
N LYS A 333 22.02 -3.54 23.20
CA LYS A 333 20.79 -3.49 24.00
C LYS A 333 19.59 -3.15 23.14
N VAL A 334 18.53 -3.95 23.30
CA VAL A 334 17.19 -3.59 22.84
C VAL A 334 16.63 -2.64 23.91
N GLY A 335 17.02 -1.38 23.87
CA GLY A 335 16.62 -0.39 24.89
C GLY A 335 15.15 0.02 24.74
N PHE A 336 14.65 0.78 25.72
CA PHE A 336 13.29 1.33 25.78
C PHE A 336 12.85 2.03 24.47
N PHE A 337 13.78 2.60 23.72
CA PHE A 337 13.54 3.16 22.39
C PHE A 337 13.16 2.11 21.34
N SER A 338 13.65 0.88 21.41
CA SER A 338 13.29 -0.20 20.48
C SER A 338 11.90 -0.75 20.80
N VAL A 339 11.51 -0.81 22.08
CA VAL A 339 10.13 -1.21 22.47
C VAL A 339 9.11 -0.16 21.99
N LEU A 340 9.42 1.13 22.14
CA LEU A 340 8.54 2.21 21.68
C LEU A 340 8.47 2.28 20.14
N CYS A 341 9.54 1.94 19.44
CA CYS A 341 9.54 1.88 17.97
C CYS A 341 8.92 0.59 17.43
N VAL A 342 9.07 -0.54 18.11
CA VAL A 342 8.37 -1.79 17.76
C VAL A 342 6.87 -1.65 18.01
N VAL A 343 6.45 -1.06 19.12
CA VAL A 343 5.04 -0.78 19.42
C VAL A 343 4.43 0.27 18.48
N ARG A 344 5.24 1.14 17.85
CA ARG A 344 4.79 2.06 16.78
C ARG A 344 4.97 1.49 15.36
N LEU A 345 5.59 0.31 15.23
CA LEU A 345 5.79 -0.42 13.97
C LEU A 345 4.81 -1.59 13.83
N LEU A 346 4.24 -2.04 14.93
CA LEU A 346 3.08 -2.89 15.03
C LEU A 346 1.83 -2.01 15.10
#